data_8772fe5fe45aae1509dc96b83145a1a0
#
_entry.id   8772fe5fe45aae1509dc96b83145a1a0
#
_cell.length_a   1.000
_cell.length_b   1.000
_cell.length_c   1.000
_cell.angle_alpha   90.00
_cell.angle_beta   90.00
_cell.angle_gamma   90.00
#
_symmetry.space_group_name_H-M   'P 1'
#
loop_
_entity.id
_entity.type
_entity.pdbx_description
1 polymer ?
#
loop_
_entity_poly.entity_id
_entity_poly.type
_entity_poly.pdbx_seq_one_letter_code
_entity_poly.pdbx_strand_id
1 'polypeptide(L)'
;MQLIRLLCASVLMVALVPAHADQAASTKRLTGLLNQAETLTGRFSQLSLDGSGTQLQETSGELALKRPGQFRWHTDAPMEQLLVSNGKKVWLYDPDLEQVTIQKLDQRLTHTPALLLSGDVSTISENFEVSHKEAGDVVDFTLKPKAKDTLFDNLRLSFRGGVINDMQLIDSVGQRTNILFMGVKMNQPLKADLFTFEIPEGADVIAE
;
A
#
# COMPACT_ATOMS: atom_id res chain seq x y z
N MET A 1 -26.85 -71.90 8.28
CA MET A 1 -26.78 -70.88 7.21
C MET A 1 -26.69 -69.51 7.87
N GLN A 2 -25.48 -68.97 8.03
CA GLN A 2 -25.22 -67.66 8.61
C GLN A 2 -24.82 -66.71 7.48
N LEU A 3 -25.63 -65.69 7.26
CA LEU A 3 -25.34 -64.60 6.34
C LEU A 3 -24.39 -63.58 7.04
N ILE A 4 -23.17 -63.46 6.52
CA ILE A 4 -22.22 -62.43 6.90
C ILE A 4 -22.58 -61.15 6.09
N ARG A 5 -23.02 -60.10 6.79
CA ARG A 5 -23.20 -58.75 6.22
C ARG A 5 -21.86 -58.02 6.28
N LEU A 6 -21.25 -57.81 5.11
CA LEU A 6 -20.10 -56.90 4.94
C LEU A 6 -20.59 -55.46 5.02
N LEU A 7 -20.14 -54.73 6.04
CA LEU A 7 -20.36 -53.31 6.17
C LEU A 7 -19.19 -52.57 5.48
N CYS A 8 -19.39 -52.01 4.29
CA CYS A 8 -18.43 -51.13 3.64
C CYS A 8 -18.46 -49.75 4.33
N ALA A 9 -17.47 -49.46 5.16
CA ALA A 9 -17.23 -48.11 5.70
C ALA A 9 -16.51 -47.28 4.65
N SER A 10 -17.25 -46.37 3.99
CA SER A 10 -16.67 -45.37 3.09
C SER A 10 -16.03 -44.26 3.92
N VAL A 11 -14.70 -44.25 4.00
CA VAL A 11 -13.94 -43.14 4.60
C VAL A 11 -13.97 -41.96 3.63
N LEU A 12 -14.73 -40.92 3.97
CA LEU A 12 -14.74 -39.67 3.26
C LEU A 12 -13.47 -38.91 3.62
N MET A 13 -12.46 -38.95 2.75
CA MET A 13 -11.22 -38.20 2.90
C MET A 13 -11.49 -36.75 2.54
N VAL A 14 -11.77 -35.88 3.54
CA VAL A 14 -11.85 -34.44 3.36
C VAL A 14 -10.44 -33.93 3.07
N ALA A 15 -10.16 -33.60 1.83
CA ALA A 15 -8.92 -32.94 1.44
C ALA A 15 -8.92 -31.53 2.05
N LEU A 16 -8.13 -31.33 3.11
CA LEU A 16 -7.76 -30.02 3.62
C LEU A 16 -6.93 -29.31 2.54
N VAL A 17 -7.56 -28.43 1.75
CA VAL A 17 -6.84 -27.56 0.81
C VAL A 17 -6.01 -26.60 1.65
N PRO A 18 -4.67 -26.57 1.51
CA PRO A 18 -3.83 -25.77 2.39
C PRO A 18 -4.03 -24.27 2.12
N ALA A 19 -4.23 -23.50 3.18
CA ALA A 19 -4.35 -22.03 3.16
C ALA A 19 -3.18 -21.30 2.43
N HIS A 20 -2.06 -21.97 2.25
CA HIS A 20 -0.88 -21.49 1.53
C HIS A 20 -1.10 -21.31 0.00
N ALA A 21 -1.98 -22.12 -0.60
CA ALA A 21 -2.27 -22.00 -2.03
C ALA A 21 -3.06 -20.71 -2.33
N ASP A 22 -3.90 -20.29 -1.40
CA ASP A 22 -4.71 -19.07 -1.50
C ASP A 22 -3.85 -17.81 -1.36
N GLN A 23 -2.88 -17.81 -0.44
CA GLN A 23 -1.93 -16.69 -0.29
C GLN A 23 -1.06 -16.48 -1.53
N ALA A 24 -0.51 -17.55 -2.12
CA ALA A 24 0.32 -17.44 -3.33
C ALA A 24 -0.49 -16.89 -4.51
N ALA A 25 -1.73 -17.34 -4.68
CA ALA A 25 -2.65 -16.82 -5.70
C ALA A 25 -2.98 -15.34 -5.46
N SER A 26 -3.26 -14.96 -4.22
CA SER A 26 -3.55 -13.58 -3.83
C SER A 26 -2.37 -12.66 -4.09
N THR A 27 -1.17 -13.07 -3.70
CA THR A 27 0.07 -12.31 -3.96
C THR A 27 0.31 -12.14 -5.46
N LYS A 28 0.19 -13.20 -6.24
CA LYS A 28 0.33 -13.15 -7.70
C LYS A 28 -0.69 -12.21 -8.34
N ARG A 29 -1.93 -12.22 -7.87
CA ARG A 29 -2.99 -11.34 -8.34
C ARG A 29 -2.69 -9.87 -8.04
N LEU A 30 -2.26 -9.56 -6.81
CA LEU A 30 -1.89 -8.20 -6.40
C LEU A 30 -0.68 -7.69 -7.19
N THR A 31 0.41 -8.46 -7.25
CA THR A 31 1.61 -8.07 -8.00
C THR A 31 1.33 -7.88 -9.48
N GLY A 32 0.42 -8.69 -10.05
CA GLY A 32 -0.06 -8.54 -11.42
C GLY A 32 -0.74 -7.19 -11.64
N LEU A 33 -1.63 -6.76 -10.74
CA LEU A 33 -2.31 -5.45 -10.83
C LEU A 33 -1.33 -4.29 -10.63
N LEU A 34 -0.46 -4.37 -9.64
CA LEU A 34 0.54 -3.33 -9.39
C LEU A 34 1.53 -3.17 -10.55
N ASN A 35 1.93 -4.26 -11.20
CA ASN A 35 2.83 -4.25 -12.35
C ASN A 35 2.21 -3.70 -13.65
N GLN A 36 0.88 -3.56 -13.73
CA GLN A 36 0.23 -2.92 -14.87
C GLN A 36 0.54 -1.42 -14.95
N ALA A 37 0.93 -0.78 -13.83
CA ALA A 37 1.27 0.61 -13.75
C ALA A 37 2.78 0.81 -13.53
N GLU A 38 3.54 1.11 -14.60
CA GLU A 38 4.93 1.58 -14.48
C GLU A 38 4.96 3.00 -13.88
N THR A 39 4.03 3.85 -14.33
CA THR A 39 3.80 5.18 -13.78
C THR A 39 2.33 5.36 -13.40
N LEU A 40 2.09 6.18 -12.37
CA LEU A 40 0.74 6.52 -11.92
C LEU A 40 0.73 7.97 -11.46
N THR A 41 -0.29 8.73 -11.86
CA THR A 41 -0.59 10.06 -11.35
C THR A 41 -2.05 10.14 -10.95
N GLY A 42 -2.37 11.05 -10.03
CA GLY A 42 -3.74 11.26 -9.59
C GLY A 42 -3.81 12.26 -8.45
N ARG A 43 -4.99 12.46 -7.94
CA ARG A 43 -5.24 13.16 -6.68
C ARG A 43 -5.63 12.15 -5.61
N PHE A 44 -5.48 12.54 -4.36
CA PHE A 44 -5.98 11.76 -3.23
C PHE A 44 -6.80 12.63 -2.28
N SER A 45 -7.71 12.00 -1.56
CA SER A 45 -8.33 12.51 -0.33
C SER A 45 -8.04 11.51 0.78
N GLN A 46 -7.53 11.98 1.90
CA GLN A 46 -7.15 11.18 3.05
C GLN A 46 -7.97 11.61 4.26
N LEU A 47 -8.57 10.63 4.94
CA LEU A 47 -9.31 10.79 6.18
C LEU A 47 -8.71 9.89 7.25
N SER A 48 -8.24 10.49 8.35
CA SER A 48 -7.74 9.78 9.53
C SER A 48 -8.77 9.82 10.64
N LEU A 49 -9.05 8.63 11.22
CA LEU A 49 -10.02 8.43 12.30
C LEU A 49 -9.31 7.74 13.46
N ASP A 50 -9.67 8.08 14.69
CA ASP A 50 -9.24 7.33 15.87
C ASP A 50 -9.94 5.96 15.97
N GLY A 51 -9.59 5.15 16.99
CA GLY A 51 -10.18 3.83 17.21
C GLY A 51 -11.69 3.87 17.49
N SER A 52 -12.25 5.00 17.93
CA SER A 52 -13.69 5.20 18.14
C SER A 52 -14.43 5.62 16.86
N GLY A 53 -13.72 6.01 15.82
CA GLY A 53 -14.24 6.53 14.56
C GLY A 53 -14.40 8.05 14.55
N THR A 54 -13.84 8.77 15.53
CA THR A 54 -13.81 10.23 15.53
C THR A 54 -12.78 10.71 14.50
N GLN A 55 -13.17 11.71 13.70
CA GLN A 55 -12.27 12.31 12.72
C GLN A 55 -11.12 13.06 13.42
N LEU A 56 -9.89 12.68 13.08
CA LEU A 56 -8.68 13.36 13.55
C LEU A 56 -8.20 14.39 12.53
N GLN A 57 -8.18 14.01 11.26
CA GLN A 57 -7.60 14.81 10.19
C GLN A 57 -8.22 14.46 8.84
N GLU A 58 -8.36 15.48 7.99
CA GLU A 58 -8.71 15.33 6.58
C GLU A 58 -7.75 16.15 5.74
N THR A 59 -7.14 15.53 4.73
CA THR A 59 -6.21 16.16 3.81
C THR A 59 -6.48 15.72 2.38
N SER A 60 -6.00 16.48 1.43
CA SER A 60 -6.03 16.13 0.02
C SER A 60 -4.71 16.51 -0.65
N GLY A 61 -4.52 16.06 -1.88
CA GLY A 61 -3.30 16.42 -2.59
C GLY A 61 -3.15 15.70 -3.90
N GLU A 62 -1.92 15.71 -4.40
CA GLU A 62 -1.54 15.11 -5.66
C GLU A 62 -0.45 14.06 -5.46
N LEU A 63 -0.45 13.05 -6.32
CA LEU A 63 0.59 12.05 -6.33
C LEU A 63 1.08 11.74 -7.73
N ALA A 64 2.37 11.45 -7.82
CA ALA A 64 3.02 10.88 -8.98
C ALA A 64 3.93 9.74 -8.52
N LEU A 65 3.84 8.58 -9.15
CA LEU A 65 4.65 7.40 -8.85
C LEU A 65 5.33 6.93 -10.13
N LYS A 66 6.56 6.45 -10.00
CA LYS A 66 7.27 5.73 -11.05
C LYS A 66 8.06 4.58 -10.43
N ARG A 67 7.79 3.37 -10.89
CA ARG A 67 8.51 2.19 -10.40
C ARG A 67 9.92 2.09 -10.95
N PRO A 68 10.86 1.56 -10.16
CA PRO A 68 10.74 1.23 -8.74
C PRO A 68 11.08 2.42 -7.82
N GLY A 69 10.30 2.63 -6.77
CA GLY A 69 10.65 3.47 -5.61
C GLY A 69 10.68 4.98 -5.82
N GLN A 70 10.36 5.49 -7.02
CA GLN A 70 10.25 6.92 -7.25
C GLN A 70 8.81 7.39 -6.97
N PHE A 71 8.65 8.41 -6.16
CA PHE A 71 7.35 9.01 -5.89
C PHE A 71 7.46 10.49 -5.50
N ARG A 72 6.38 11.20 -5.74
CA ARG A 72 6.09 12.53 -5.25
C ARG A 72 4.68 12.51 -4.67
N TRP A 73 4.54 12.87 -3.41
CA TRP A 73 3.28 12.94 -2.69
C TRP A 73 3.19 14.33 -2.09
N HIS A 74 2.30 15.15 -2.62
CA HIS A 74 2.13 16.54 -2.21
C HIS A 74 0.76 16.69 -1.54
N THR A 75 0.76 17.02 -0.26
CA THR A 75 -0.44 17.36 0.51
C THR A 75 -0.70 18.86 0.38
N ASP A 76 -1.95 19.22 0.07
CA ASP A 76 -2.37 20.60 -0.08
C ASP A 76 -2.44 21.33 1.27
N ALA A 77 -2.37 22.70 1.25
CA ALA A 77 -2.66 23.52 2.43
C ALA A 77 -4.06 23.18 3.03
N PRO A 78 -4.30 23.37 4.34
CA PRO A 78 -3.45 24.06 5.32
C PRO A 78 -2.35 23.23 5.96
N MET A 79 -2.25 21.95 5.69
CA MET A 79 -1.22 21.04 6.21
C MET A 79 -0.30 20.62 5.07
N GLU A 80 0.33 21.61 4.44
CA GLU A 80 1.16 21.35 3.29
C GLU A 80 2.37 20.50 3.66
N GLN A 81 2.56 19.41 2.94
CA GLN A 81 3.73 18.55 3.06
C GLN A 81 4.10 17.99 1.70
N LEU A 82 5.39 17.86 1.47
CA LEU A 82 5.91 17.28 0.26
C LEU A 82 6.85 16.14 0.56
N LEU A 83 6.45 14.95 0.17
CA LEU A 83 7.26 13.74 0.26
C LEU A 83 7.74 13.35 -1.14
N VAL A 84 9.07 13.32 -1.35
CA VAL A 84 9.69 12.97 -2.63
C VAL A 84 10.65 11.83 -2.46
N SER A 85 10.67 10.89 -3.40
CA SER A 85 11.69 9.86 -3.48
C SER A 85 12.25 9.74 -4.89
N ASN A 86 13.58 9.62 -5.00
CA ASN A 86 14.26 9.34 -6.27
C ASN A 86 14.61 7.86 -6.46
N GLY A 87 14.07 6.98 -5.61
CA GLY A 87 14.40 5.56 -5.59
C GLY A 87 15.62 5.18 -4.73
N LYS A 88 16.30 6.17 -4.13
CA LYS A 88 17.46 5.96 -3.22
C LYS A 88 17.33 6.71 -1.91
N LYS A 89 16.80 7.92 -1.96
CA LYS A 89 16.58 8.81 -0.84
C LYS A 89 15.13 9.27 -0.83
N VAL A 90 14.64 9.59 0.36
CA VAL A 90 13.36 10.22 0.60
C VAL A 90 13.60 11.56 1.25
N TRP A 91 12.94 12.59 0.78
CA TRP A 91 12.87 13.92 1.37
C TRP A 91 11.44 14.16 1.83
N LEU A 92 11.28 14.48 3.10
CA LEU A 92 10.03 15.02 3.65
C LEU A 92 10.25 16.49 3.93
N TYR A 93 9.55 17.35 3.23
CA TYR A 93 9.57 18.79 3.45
C TYR A 93 8.25 19.23 4.07
N ASP A 94 8.38 19.95 5.18
CA ASP A 94 7.31 20.63 5.88
C ASP A 94 7.56 22.14 5.77
N PRO A 95 6.80 22.87 4.92
CA PRO A 95 7.01 24.30 4.71
C PRO A 95 6.62 25.15 5.92
N ASP A 96 5.65 24.71 6.76
CA ASP A 96 5.25 25.45 7.95
C ASP A 96 6.35 25.43 9.04
N LEU A 97 7.16 24.37 9.07
CA LEU A 97 8.30 24.23 9.96
C LEU A 97 9.63 24.67 9.30
N GLU A 98 9.61 25.02 7.99
CA GLU A 98 10.80 25.27 7.18
C GLU A 98 11.84 24.13 7.31
N GLN A 99 11.37 22.86 7.42
CA GLN A 99 12.20 21.70 7.75
C GLN A 99 12.20 20.66 6.64
N VAL A 100 13.39 20.11 6.37
CA VAL A 100 13.58 18.97 5.45
C VAL A 100 14.18 17.80 6.20
N THR A 101 13.47 16.67 6.25
CA THR A 101 14.02 15.40 6.73
C THR A 101 14.49 14.58 5.55
N ILE A 102 15.75 14.08 5.60
CA ILE A 102 16.35 13.27 4.54
C ILE A 102 16.64 11.88 5.12
N GLN A 103 16.08 10.86 4.48
CA GLN A 103 16.28 9.46 4.87
C GLN A 103 16.72 8.63 3.67
N LYS A 104 17.42 7.53 3.93
CA LYS A 104 17.61 6.49 2.90
C LYS A 104 16.26 5.82 2.62
N LEU A 105 16.00 5.54 1.36
CA LEU A 105 14.81 4.78 1.01
C LEU A 105 14.91 3.39 1.65
N ASP A 106 14.12 3.16 2.69
CA ASP A 106 13.95 1.81 3.25
C ASP A 106 13.02 1.04 2.30
N GLN A 107 13.57 0.02 1.64
CA GLN A 107 12.81 -0.81 0.72
C GLN A 107 11.83 -1.77 1.43
N ARG A 108 11.79 -1.75 2.77
CA ARG A 108 10.73 -2.43 3.50
C ARG A 108 9.40 -1.73 3.24
N LEU A 109 8.55 -2.39 2.49
CA LEU A 109 7.23 -1.87 2.06
C LEU A 109 6.28 -1.53 3.23
N THR A 110 6.70 -1.81 4.46
CA THR A 110 5.91 -1.64 5.69
C THR A 110 5.96 -0.24 6.28
N HIS A 111 6.77 0.68 5.74
CA HIS A 111 6.98 1.98 6.37
C HIS A 111 6.19 3.14 5.76
N THR A 112 5.75 3.04 4.51
CA THR A 112 5.02 4.14 3.86
C THR A 112 4.06 3.59 2.80
N PRO A 113 2.78 4.02 2.76
CA PRO A 113 1.83 3.62 1.73
C PRO A 113 2.30 3.89 0.30
N ALA A 114 2.99 5.02 0.09
CA ALA A 114 3.56 5.39 -1.21
C ALA A 114 4.62 4.37 -1.68
N LEU A 115 5.40 3.78 -0.75
CA LEU A 115 6.37 2.73 -1.04
C LEU A 115 5.72 1.45 -1.54
N LEU A 116 4.60 1.05 -0.95
CA LEU A 116 3.86 -0.13 -1.42
C LEU A 116 3.38 0.06 -2.87
N LEU A 117 2.91 1.27 -3.19
CA LEU A 117 2.44 1.59 -4.54
C LEU A 117 3.56 1.79 -5.55
N SER A 118 4.75 2.23 -5.14
CA SER A 118 5.89 2.53 -6.02
C SER A 118 7.05 1.53 -5.92
N GLY A 119 7.13 0.76 -4.83
CA GLY A 119 8.23 -0.13 -4.50
C GLY A 119 8.34 -1.38 -5.37
N ASP A 120 9.31 -2.21 -5.05
CA ASP A 120 9.50 -3.50 -5.70
C ASP A 120 8.42 -4.48 -5.23
N VAL A 121 7.51 -4.82 -6.14
CA VAL A 121 6.40 -5.75 -5.86
C VAL A 121 6.85 -7.18 -5.62
N SER A 122 8.08 -7.55 -6.01
CA SER A 122 8.61 -8.90 -5.78
C SER A 122 8.78 -9.22 -4.31
N THR A 123 8.97 -8.19 -3.46
CA THR A 123 9.16 -8.33 -2.01
C THR A 123 7.85 -8.41 -1.22
N ILE A 124 6.68 -8.26 -1.86
CA ILE A 124 5.38 -8.31 -1.16
C ILE A 124 5.19 -9.62 -0.41
N SER A 125 5.51 -10.75 -1.05
CA SER A 125 5.36 -12.08 -0.41
C SER A 125 6.29 -12.29 0.78
N GLU A 126 7.42 -11.61 0.82
CA GLU A 126 8.39 -11.69 1.92
C GLU A 126 7.90 -10.89 3.14
N ASN A 127 7.26 -9.74 2.87
CA ASN A 127 6.89 -8.77 3.90
C ASN A 127 5.45 -8.94 4.41
N PHE A 128 4.55 -9.54 3.59
CA PHE A 128 3.11 -9.61 3.93
C PHE A 128 2.51 -11.00 3.76
N GLU A 129 1.52 -11.28 4.60
CA GLU A 129 0.48 -12.25 4.31
C GLU A 129 -0.61 -11.55 3.50
N VAL A 130 -0.91 -12.08 2.31
CA VAL A 130 -1.86 -11.46 1.36
C VAL A 130 -3.06 -12.36 1.19
N SER A 131 -4.25 -11.79 1.34
CA SER A 131 -5.51 -12.40 0.95
C SER A 131 -6.30 -11.45 0.05
N HIS A 132 -7.27 -11.95 -0.74
CA HIS A 132 -8.11 -11.09 -1.54
C HIS A 132 -9.54 -11.61 -1.63
N LYS A 133 -10.44 -10.70 -2.00
CA LYS A 133 -11.83 -10.98 -2.37
C LYS A 133 -12.15 -10.25 -3.66
N GLU A 134 -12.89 -10.88 -4.55
CA GLU A 134 -13.36 -10.28 -5.81
C GLU A 134 -14.89 -10.20 -5.81
N ALA A 135 -15.42 -9.06 -6.27
CA ALA A 135 -16.83 -8.83 -6.45
C ALA A 135 -17.07 -7.93 -7.68
N GLY A 136 -17.49 -8.53 -8.78
CA GLY A 136 -17.64 -7.83 -10.06
C GLY A 136 -16.30 -7.30 -10.58
N ASP A 137 -16.20 -5.97 -10.76
CA ASP A 137 -15.00 -5.27 -11.20
C ASP A 137 -14.09 -4.83 -10.03
N VAL A 138 -14.48 -5.13 -8.78
CA VAL A 138 -13.72 -4.76 -7.58
C VAL A 138 -12.91 -5.94 -7.08
N VAL A 139 -11.65 -5.68 -6.74
CA VAL A 139 -10.75 -6.62 -6.07
C VAL A 139 -10.18 -5.95 -4.83
N ASP A 140 -10.51 -6.49 -3.66
CA ASP A 140 -10.01 -6.04 -2.36
C ASP A 140 -8.92 -6.97 -1.86
N PHE A 141 -7.74 -6.42 -1.60
CA PHE A 141 -6.63 -7.13 -0.98
C PHE A 141 -6.49 -6.72 0.48
N THR A 142 -6.21 -7.69 1.33
CA THR A 142 -5.81 -7.47 2.72
C THR A 142 -4.37 -7.96 2.88
N LEU A 143 -3.51 -7.07 3.34
CA LEU A 143 -2.09 -7.31 3.59
C LEU A 143 -1.83 -7.17 5.09
N LYS A 144 -1.32 -8.23 5.71
CA LYS A 144 -0.86 -8.22 7.11
C LYS A 144 0.65 -8.29 7.12
N PRO A 145 1.36 -7.31 7.73
CA PRO A 145 2.80 -7.38 7.87
C PRO A 145 3.23 -8.64 8.63
N LYS A 146 4.31 -9.27 8.19
CA LYS A 146 4.92 -10.42 8.89
C LYS A 146 5.85 -9.97 10.01
N ALA A 147 6.47 -8.80 9.87
CA ALA A 147 7.27 -8.17 10.91
C ALA A 147 6.36 -7.57 11.99
N LYS A 148 6.88 -7.46 13.23
CA LYS A 148 6.15 -6.91 14.37
C LYS A 148 6.38 -5.41 14.57
N ASP A 149 7.47 -4.88 14.02
CA ASP A 149 7.91 -3.48 14.11
C ASP A 149 7.43 -2.67 12.91
N THR A 150 6.13 -2.70 12.64
CA THR A 150 5.53 -2.03 11.50
C THR A 150 4.62 -0.88 11.92
N LEU A 151 4.44 0.12 11.05
CA LEU A 151 3.59 1.28 11.30
C LEU A 151 2.09 0.95 11.27
N PHE A 152 1.71 -0.21 10.79
CA PHE A 152 0.31 -0.64 10.72
C PHE A 152 0.19 -2.15 10.88
N ASP A 153 -0.94 -2.58 11.41
CA ASP A 153 -1.28 -3.98 11.61
C ASP A 153 -2.02 -4.57 10.41
N ASN A 154 -2.70 -3.71 9.65
CA ASN A 154 -3.50 -4.13 8.51
C ASN A 154 -3.50 -3.05 7.43
N LEU A 155 -3.35 -3.49 6.19
CA LEU A 155 -3.46 -2.64 5.02
C LEU A 155 -4.45 -3.28 4.03
N ARG A 156 -5.47 -2.53 3.63
CA ARG A 156 -6.37 -2.89 2.54
C ARG A 156 -6.05 -2.07 1.30
N LEU A 157 -6.01 -2.72 0.15
CA LEU A 157 -5.92 -2.09 -1.17
C LEU A 157 -7.14 -2.51 -1.98
N SER A 158 -7.86 -1.56 -2.53
CA SER A 158 -9.00 -1.79 -3.41
C SER A 158 -8.70 -1.34 -4.82
N PHE A 159 -8.96 -2.22 -5.78
CA PHE A 159 -8.86 -1.93 -7.20
C PHE A 159 -10.24 -2.04 -7.83
N ARG A 160 -10.55 -1.14 -8.76
CA ARG A 160 -11.75 -1.18 -9.58
C ARG A 160 -11.38 -1.15 -11.06
N GLY A 161 -11.84 -2.14 -11.82
CA GLY A 161 -11.47 -2.26 -13.24
C GLY A 161 -9.94 -2.34 -13.47
N GLY A 162 -9.18 -2.86 -12.50
CA GLY A 162 -7.72 -2.96 -12.56
C GLY A 162 -6.95 -1.70 -12.12
N VAL A 163 -7.64 -0.60 -11.79
CA VAL A 163 -7.04 0.66 -11.34
C VAL A 163 -7.19 0.77 -9.82
N ILE A 164 -6.15 1.24 -9.13
CA ILE A 164 -6.23 1.50 -7.68
C ILE A 164 -7.33 2.54 -7.40
N ASN A 165 -8.23 2.21 -6.48
CA ASN A 165 -9.37 3.04 -6.11
C ASN A 165 -9.21 3.62 -4.71
N ASP A 166 -8.85 2.80 -3.74
CA ASP A 166 -8.64 3.24 -2.36
C ASP A 166 -7.64 2.37 -1.60
N MET A 167 -7.15 2.92 -0.51
CA MET A 167 -6.27 2.27 0.45
C MET A 167 -6.74 2.58 1.87
N GLN A 168 -6.69 1.60 2.76
CA GLN A 168 -6.96 1.79 4.17
C GLN A 168 -5.86 1.15 5.00
N LEU A 169 -5.32 1.93 5.95
CA LEU A 169 -4.39 1.45 6.96
C LEU A 169 -5.09 1.40 8.31
N ILE A 170 -4.75 0.40 9.11
CA ILE A 170 -5.15 0.30 10.51
C ILE A 170 -3.87 0.06 11.31
N ASP A 171 -3.57 0.96 12.23
CA ASP A 171 -2.40 0.84 13.10
C ASP A 171 -2.69 0.02 14.37
N SER A 172 -1.67 -0.20 15.19
CA SER A 172 -1.74 -1.01 16.41
C SER A 172 -2.61 -0.41 17.54
N VAL A 173 -2.96 0.88 17.45
CA VAL A 173 -3.88 1.55 18.40
C VAL A 173 -5.30 1.67 17.83
N GLY A 174 -5.55 1.10 16.64
CA GLY A 174 -6.85 1.08 16.00
C GLY A 174 -7.18 2.36 15.22
N GLN A 175 -6.23 3.27 15.05
CA GLN A 175 -6.41 4.42 14.17
C GLN A 175 -6.52 3.94 12.72
N ARG A 176 -7.43 4.54 11.96
CA ARG A 176 -7.70 4.22 10.57
C ARG A 176 -7.37 5.40 9.67
N THR A 177 -6.54 5.17 8.67
CA THR A 177 -6.27 6.13 7.60
C THR A 177 -6.86 5.59 6.31
N ASN A 178 -7.85 6.30 5.76
CA ASN A 178 -8.48 5.97 4.49
C ASN A 178 -7.99 6.94 3.43
N ILE A 179 -7.51 6.43 2.30
CA ILE A 179 -7.02 7.22 1.16
C ILE A 179 -7.85 6.82 -0.05
N LEU A 180 -8.58 7.78 -0.61
CA LEU A 180 -9.32 7.63 -1.85
C LEU A 180 -8.49 8.23 -3.00
N PHE A 181 -8.29 7.48 -4.08
CA PHE A 181 -7.59 7.95 -5.27
C PHE A 181 -8.58 8.41 -6.33
N MET A 182 -8.31 9.57 -6.93
CA MET A 182 -9.19 10.22 -7.90
C MET A 182 -8.42 10.62 -9.16
N GLY A 183 -9.07 10.47 -10.32
CA GLY A 183 -8.48 10.89 -11.60
C GLY A 183 -7.19 10.14 -11.94
N VAL A 184 -7.07 8.88 -11.50
CA VAL A 184 -5.87 8.07 -11.67
C VAL A 184 -5.59 7.85 -13.16
N LYS A 185 -4.35 8.16 -13.58
CA LYS A 185 -3.82 7.90 -14.91
C LYS A 185 -2.59 7.01 -14.78
N MET A 186 -2.57 5.92 -15.51
CA MET A 186 -1.45 4.97 -15.54
C MET A 186 -0.66 5.12 -16.84
N ASN A 187 0.64 4.78 -16.75
CA ASN A 187 1.55 4.65 -17.89
C ASN A 187 1.69 5.91 -18.75
N GLN A 188 1.52 7.10 -18.10
CA GLN A 188 1.83 8.36 -18.74
C GLN A 188 3.32 8.67 -18.60
N PRO A 189 3.95 9.29 -19.63
CA PRO A 189 5.33 9.72 -19.51
C PRO A 189 5.48 10.78 -18.41
N LEU A 190 6.40 10.55 -17.47
CA LEU A 190 6.71 11.47 -16.38
C LEU A 190 8.13 12.00 -16.53
N LYS A 191 8.31 13.30 -16.29
CA LYS A 191 9.63 13.94 -16.29
C LYS A 191 10.42 13.48 -15.07
N ALA A 192 11.74 13.32 -15.24
CA ALA A 192 12.62 12.86 -14.16
C ALA A 192 12.73 13.88 -13.01
N ASP A 193 12.58 15.16 -13.30
CA ASP A 193 12.64 16.26 -12.33
C ASP A 193 11.52 16.21 -11.29
N LEU A 194 10.38 15.55 -11.58
CA LEU A 194 9.31 15.31 -10.61
C LEU A 194 9.79 14.54 -9.37
N PHE A 195 10.82 13.74 -9.51
CA PHE A 195 11.35 12.86 -8.46
C PHE A 195 12.68 13.34 -7.88
N THR A 196 13.02 14.60 -8.11
CA THR A 196 14.13 15.31 -7.49
C THR A 196 13.60 16.36 -6.52
N PHE A 197 14.37 16.65 -5.48
CA PHE A 197 14.02 17.68 -4.51
C PHE A 197 15.24 18.59 -4.29
N GLU A 198 15.05 19.88 -4.46
CA GLU A 198 16.00 20.92 -4.13
C GLU A 198 15.61 21.50 -2.77
N ILE A 199 16.57 21.49 -1.84
CA ILE A 199 16.34 22.00 -0.48
C ILE A 199 16.16 23.52 -0.57
N PRO A 200 15.03 24.07 -0.07
CA PRO A 200 14.82 25.50 -0.03
C PRO A 200 15.89 26.23 0.78
N GLU A 201 16.23 27.43 0.36
CA GLU A 201 17.18 28.28 1.11
C GLU A 201 16.58 28.62 2.48
N GLY A 202 17.37 28.42 3.55
CA GLY A 202 16.97 28.66 4.93
C GLY A 202 16.27 27.50 5.63
N ALA A 203 15.96 26.41 4.91
CA ALA A 203 15.32 25.26 5.54
C ALA A 203 16.31 24.54 6.47
N ASP A 204 15.82 24.12 7.65
CA ASP A 204 16.55 23.25 8.57
C ASP A 204 16.58 21.82 8.03
N VAL A 205 17.74 21.18 8.09
CA VAL A 205 17.96 19.86 7.48
C VAL A 205 18.29 18.82 8.54
N ILE A 206 17.42 17.84 8.69
CA ILE A 206 17.63 16.64 9.50
C ILE A 206 17.97 15.47 8.57
N ALA A 207 19.16 14.88 8.74
CA ALA A 207 19.59 13.70 7.98
C ALA A 207 19.71 12.48 8.90
N GLU A 208 19.06 11.36 8.53
CA GLU A 208 19.08 10.06 9.23
C GLU A 208 19.84 8.99 8.43
#